data_218c0d9ff01644b878b8f066ed4d939d
#
_entry.id   218c0d9ff01644b878b8f066ed4d939d
#
_cell.length_a   1.000
_cell.length_b   1.000
_cell.length_c   1.000
_cell.angle_alpha   90.00
_cell.angle_beta   90.00
_cell.angle_gamma   90.00
#
_symmetry.space_group_name_H-M   'P 1'
#
loop_
_entity.id
_entity.type
_entity.pdbx_description
1 polymer ?
#
loop_
_entity_poly.entity_id
_entity_poly.type
_entity_poly.pdbx_seq_one_letter_code
_entity_poly.pdbx_strand_id
1 'polypeptide(L)'
;MIVERVDFIGVPVRDLAEADAYFRDTLALFERDPRSSDRWVEYDAANVTLALVPEAYKPGGHEPLPFASVVVRVDDLDGERSRLSERGVEFAGDGFDSGVCNGAPFVALEGNGMMLHRRYAPFADGQVPEAPRGHVDFVAVPVQDRDRAEGFYGGALGLERNPRSTDTWVEYETSNLTLALVDPTTAGQEFKPLPGASIAFRVADVEAAKAELETAGVEFPAGIIDSGVCHIAPFSDPDGNGLMLHHRYAPVQER
;
A
#
# COMPACT_ATOMS: atom_id res chain seq x y z
N MET A 1 17.15 -9.25 7.60
CA MET A 1 15.99 -8.46 7.09
C MET A 1 15.76 -7.32 8.06
N ILE A 2 15.83 -6.08 7.58
CA ILE A 2 15.64 -4.87 8.39
C ILE A 2 14.16 -4.66 8.71
N VAL A 3 13.31 -4.98 7.73
CA VAL A 3 11.86 -4.81 7.79
C VAL A 3 11.20 -6.01 8.46
N GLU A 4 10.37 -5.77 9.48
CA GLU A 4 9.57 -6.81 10.13
C GLU A 4 8.25 -7.06 9.39
N ARG A 5 7.57 -5.97 8.99
CA ARG A 5 6.28 -5.98 8.28
C ARG A 5 5.95 -4.59 7.73
N VAL A 6 4.83 -4.46 7.02
CA VAL A 6 4.20 -3.16 6.78
C VAL A 6 3.23 -2.85 7.92
N ASP A 7 3.43 -1.73 8.60
CA ASP A 7 2.50 -1.29 9.66
C ASP A 7 1.25 -0.65 9.08
N PHE A 8 1.43 0.24 8.08
CA PHE A 8 0.29 0.82 7.39
C PHE A 8 0.64 1.27 5.96
N ILE A 9 -0.41 1.42 5.16
CA ILE A 9 -0.40 2.06 3.86
C ILE A 9 -1.05 3.43 4.02
N GLY A 10 -0.33 4.50 3.67
CA GLY A 10 -0.85 5.86 3.69
C GLY A 10 -1.69 6.15 2.45
N VAL A 11 -2.94 6.53 2.65
CA VAL A 11 -3.84 7.01 1.61
C VAL A 11 -3.97 8.52 1.72
N PRO A 12 -3.41 9.30 0.77
CA PRO A 12 -3.45 10.76 0.83
C PRO A 12 -4.86 11.31 0.71
N VAL A 13 -5.22 12.26 1.57
CA VAL A 13 -6.53 12.91 1.54
C VAL A 13 -6.42 14.41 1.83
N ARG A 14 -7.30 15.22 1.25
CA ARG A 14 -7.42 16.67 1.54
C ARG A 14 -8.32 16.91 2.73
N ASP A 15 -9.51 16.32 2.69
CA ASP A 15 -10.51 16.41 3.75
C ASP A 15 -10.66 15.07 4.46
N LEU A 16 -10.14 15.01 5.68
CA LEU A 16 -10.16 13.77 6.47
C LEU A 16 -11.58 13.32 6.84
N ALA A 17 -12.50 14.26 7.09
CA ALA A 17 -13.86 13.94 7.48
C ALA A 17 -14.67 13.39 6.28
N GLU A 18 -14.48 13.99 5.10
CA GLU A 18 -15.07 13.49 3.85
C GLU A 18 -14.51 12.12 3.49
N ALA A 19 -13.19 11.94 3.62
CA ALA A 19 -12.55 10.66 3.35
C ALA A 19 -13.00 9.56 4.33
N ASP A 20 -13.11 9.87 5.63
CA ASP A 20 -13.63 8.93 6.64
C ASP A 20 -15.07 8.49 6.27
N ALA A 21 -15.94 9.43 5.90
CA ALA A 21 -17.28 9.11 5.45
C ALA A 21 -17.30 8.23 4.19
N TYR A 22 -16.44 8.56 3.20
CA TYR A 22 -16.35 7.79 1.97
C TYR A 22 -15.87 6.34 2.21
N PHE A 23 -14.82 6.15 3.00
CA PHE A 23 -14.30 4.82 3.32
C PHE A 23 -15.31 3.99 4.12
N ARG A 24 -16.01 4.61 5.08
CA ARG A 24 -17.00 3.94 5.91
C ARG A 24 -18.30 3.62 5.15
N ASP A 25 -18.86 4.60 4.41
CA ASP A 25 -20.22 4.53 3.89
C ASP A 25 -20.27 4.13 2.41
N THR A 26 -19.29 4.54 1.59
CA THR A 26 -19.24 4.25 0.16
C THR A 26 -18.44 2.99 -0.12
N LEU A 27 -17.18 2.94 0.23
CA LEU A 27 -16.35 1.74 0.03
C LEU A 27 -16.85 0.58 0.89
N ALA A 28 -16.96 0.78 2.19
CA ALA A 28 -17.40 -0.22 3.17
C ALA A 28 -16.72 -1.59 2.97
N LEU A 29 -15.43 -1.57 2.64
CA LEU A 29 -14.58 -2.75 2.44
C LEU A 29 -13.74 -3.07 3.69
N PHE A 30 -13.55 -2.08 4.56
CA PHE A 30 -12.64 -2.14 5.69
C PHE A 30 -13.38 -1.76 6.98
N GLU A 31 -12.86 -2.21 8.11
CA GLU A 31 -13.38 -1.82 9.42
C GLU A 31 -12.63 -0.59 9.93
N ARG A 32 -13.37 0.45 10.31
CA ARG A 32 -12.79 1.65 10.91
C ARG A 32 -12.20 1.33 12.29
N ASP A 33 -10.92 1.65 12.50
CA ASP A 33 -10.32 1.48 13.83
C ASP A 33 -11.05 2.39 14.84
N PRO A 34 -11.55 1.84 15.96
CA PRO A 34 -12.26 2.62 16.98
C PRO A 34 -11.36 3.66 17.68
N ARG A 35 -10.04 3.57 17.53
CA ARG A 35 -9.06 4.53 18.06
C ARG A 35 -8.85 5.74 17.15
N SER A 36 -9.42 5.71 15.94
CA SER A 36 -9.38 6.85 15.00
C SER A 36 -10.00 8.11 15.63
N SER A 37 -9.40 9.26 15.33
CA SER A 37 -9.78 10.58 15.82
C SER A 37 -10.15 11.52 14.67
N ASP A 38 -10.42 12.78 14.99
CA ASP A 38 -10.60 13.86 14.03
C ASP A 38 -9.31 14.34 13.36
N ARG A 39 -8.16 13.80 13.78
CA ARG A 39 -6.84 14.15 13.24
C ARG A 39 -6.13 13.01 12.52
N TRP A 40 -6.51 11.77 12.83
CA TRP A 40 -5.90 10.58 12.29
C TRP A 40 -6.92 9.46 12.22
N VAL A 41 -7.21 8.96 11.02
CA VAL A 41 -8.18 7.90 10.78
C VAL A 41 -7.49 6.69 10.17
N GLU A 42 -7.79 5.53 10.74
CA GLU A 42 -7.27 4.24 10.32
C GLU A 42 -8.41 3.27 10.04
N TYR A 43 -8.18 2.42 9.04
CA TYR A 43 -9.04 1.32 8.67
C TYR A 43 -8.28 0.00 8.71
N ASP A 44 -8.85 -1.02 9.32
CA ASP A 44 -8.30 -2.37 9.33
C ASP A 44 -8.66 -3.08 8.02
N ALA A 45 -7.63 -3.46 7.28
CA ALA A 45 -7.71 -4.23 6.05
C ALA A 45 -7.33 -5.72 6.29
N ALA A 46 -7.63 -6.24 7.47
CA ALA A 46 -7.37 -7.61 7.93
C ALA A 46 -5.88 -7.99 8.05
N ASN A 47 -5.02 -7.59 7.14
CA ASN A 47 -3.58 -7.88 7.18
C ASN A 47 -2.71 -6.64 7.35
N VAL A 48 -3.22 -5.46 7.05
CA VAL A 48 -2.50 -4.19 7.12
C VAL A 48 -3.47 -3.06 7.45
N THR A 49 -2.97 -1.99 8.05
CA THR A 49 -3.76 -0.76 8.28
C THR A 49 -3.74 0.14 7.04
N LEU A 50 -4.88 0.71 6.67
CA LEU A 50 -4.96 1.85 5.76
C LEU A 50 -5.10 3.11 6.61
N ALA A 51 -4.11 4.01 6.55
CA ALA A 51 -4.13 5.27 7.26
C ALA A 51 -4.52 6.40 6.30
N LEU A 52 -5.58 7.14 6.59
CA LEU A 52 -5.94 8.34 5.85
C LEU A 52 -4.97 9.46 6.27
N VAL A 53 -4.14 9.91 5.33
CA VAL A 53 -3.06 10.87 5.59
C VAL A 53 -3.47 12.25 5.08
N PRO A 54 -3.87 13.19 5.98
CA PRO A 54 -4.25 14.54 5.59
C PRO A 54 -3.09 15.30 4.93
N GLU A 55 -3.43 16.17 3.98
CA GLU A 55 -2.47 17.06 3.29
C GLU A 55 -1.60 17.86 4.27
N ALA A 56 -2.14 18.21 5.44
CA ALA A 56 -1.38 18.91 6.49
C ALA A 56 -0.11 18.18 6.98
N TYR A 57 -0.05 16.85 6.77
CA TYR A 57 1.13 16.03 7.09
C TYR A 57 2.03 15.76 5.87
N LYS A 58 1.72 16.35 4.70
CA LYS A 58 2.48 16.19 3.46
C LYS A 58 3.11 17.50 2.99
N PRO A 59 4.42 17.69 3.19
CA PRO A 59 5.12 18.78 2.49
C PRO A 59 5.01 18.56 0.98
N GLY A 60 4.48 19.55 0.24
CA GLY A 60 4.34 19.47 -1.22
C GLY A 60 2.90 19.36 -1.73
N GLY A 61 1.91 19.25 -0.84
CA GLY A 61 0.50 19.21 -1.20
C GLY A 61 -0.04 17.82 -1.43
N HIS A 62 -1.29 17.75 -1.91
CA HIS A 62 -1.99 16.50 -2.17
C HIS A 62 -1.57 15.91 -3.52
N GLU A 63 -1.04 14.70 -3.47
CA GLU A 63 -0.83 13.83 -4.61
C GLU A 63 -1.50 12.49 -4.31
N PRO A 64 -2.44 12.02 -5.14
CA PRO A 64 -3.12 10.76 -4.90
C PRO A 64 -2.22 9.56 -5.18
N LEU A 65 -2.57 8.42 -4.61
CA LEU A 65 -1.98 7.13 -5.00
C LEU A 65 -2.19 6.90 -6.50
N PRO A 66 -1.16 6.49 -7.26
CA PRO A 66 -1.31 6.21 -8.68
C PRO A 66 -2.24 5.02 -8.93
N PHE A 67 -2.53 4.78 -10.20
CA PHE A 67 -3.45 3.74 -10.66
C PHE A 67 -3.22 2.39 -10.00
N ALA A 68 -4.29 1.83 -9.41
CA ALA A 68 -4.32 0.49 -8.81
C ALA A 68 -3.25 0.22 -7.74
N SER A 69 -2.85 1.24 -6.96
CA SER A 69 -1.78 1.08 -5.96
C SER A 69 -2.17 0.14 -4.81
N VAL A 70 -3.42 0.18 -4.35
CA VAL A 70 -3.91 -0.69 -3.27
C VAL A 70 -4.88 -1.71 -3.85
N VAL A 71 -4.49 -2.98 -3.78
CA VAL A 71 -5.22 -4.09 -4.40
C VAL A 71 -5.94 -4.91 -3.34
N VAL A 72 -7.27 -4.82 -3.35
CA VAL A 72 -8.14 -5.34 -2.30
C VAL A 72 -8.84 -6.61 -2.76
N ARG A 73 -8.73 -7.64 -1.96
CA ARG A 73 -9.40 -8.91 -2.21
C ARG A 73 -10.90 -8.84 -1.99
N VAL A 74 -11.62 -9.45 -2.93
CA VAL A 74 -13.05 -9.71 -2.84
C VAL A 74 -13.37 -11.13 -3.31
N ASP A 75 -14.42 -11.74 -2.77
CA ASP A 75 -14.85 -13.08 -3.16
C ASP A 75 -15.73 -13.05 -4.41
N ASP A 76 -16.51 -11.99 -4.59
CA ASP A 76 -17.39 -11.73 -5.71
C ASP A 76 -17.05 -10.39 -6.36
N LEU A 77 -16.22 -10.44 -7.41
CA LEU A 77 -15.77 -9.24 -8.10
C LEU A 77 -16.92 -8.47 -8.76
N ASP A 78 -17.83 -9.18 -9.43
CA ASP A 78 -18.93 -8.57 -10.18
C ASP A 78 -19.97 -7.96 -9.23
N GLY A 79 -20.28 -8.65 -8.14
CA GLY A 79 -21.18 -8.16 -7.12
C GLY A 79 -20.63 -6.92 -6.41
N GLU A 80 -19.34 -6.93 -6.03
CA GLU A 80 -18.70 -5.75 -5.40
C GLU A 80 -18.57 -4.58 -6.38
N ARG A 81 -18.23 -4.84 -7.62
CA ARG A 81 -18.19 -3.81 -8.67
C ARG A 81 -19.56 -3.16 -8.85
N SER A 82 -20.63 -3.96 -8.95
CA SER A 82 -22.00 -3.46 -9.06
C SER A 82 -22.39 -2.61 -7.85
N ARG A 83 -22.13 -3.12 -6.64
CA ARG A 83 -22.41 -2.42 -5.39
C ARG A 83 -21.70 -1.05 -5.30
N LEU A 84 -20.41 -1.00 -5.67
CA LEU A 84 -19.65 0.24 -5.65
C LEU A 84 -20.08 1.20 -6.75
N SER A 85 -20.40 0.71 -7.96
CA SER A 85 -20.93 1.53 -9.05
C SER A 85 -22.27 2.18 -8.69
N GLU A 86 -23.18 1.47 -8.02
CA GLU A 86 -24.44 2.00 -7.50
C GLU A 86 -24.24 3.12 -6.47
N ARG A 87 -23.07 3.13 -5.80
CA ARG A 87 -22.66 4.18 -4.85
C ARG A 87 -21.83 5.29 -5.49
N GLY A 88 -21.71 5.29 -6.82
CA GLY A 88 -21.02 6.33 -7.58
C GLY A 88 -19.51 6.16 -7.72
N VAL A 89 -18.96 4.99 -7.40
CA VAL A 89 -17.54 4.70 -7.64
C VAL A 89 -17.31 4.44 -9.14
N GLU A 90 -16.34 5.14 -9.71
CA GLU A 90 -15.98 5.03 -11.13
C GLU A 90 -14.88 3.98 -11.32
N PHE A 91 -15.14 3.00 -12.19
CA PHE A 91 -14.19 1.97 -12.58
C PHE A 91 -13.46 2.33 -13.87
N ALA A 92 -12.16 2.02 -13.93
CA ALA A 92 -11.34 2.23 -15.12
C ALA A 92 -11.55 1.09 -16.13
N GLY A 93 -12.57 1.21 -16.94
CA GLY A 93 -12.91 0.23 -17.98
C GLY A 93 -13.55 -1.05 -17.43
N ASP A 94 -13.51 -2.11 -18.23
CA ASP A 94 -14.19 -3.39 -17.92
C ASP A 94 -13.41 -4.29 -16.94
N GLY A 95 -12.18 -3.87 -16.55
CA GLY A 95 -11.27 -4.70 -15.78
C GLY A 95 -10.47 -5.66 -16.67
N PHE A 96 -9.84 -6.66 -16.04
CA PHE A 96 -9.07 -7.68 -16.76
C PHE A 96 -9.32 -9.07 -16.19
N ASP A 97 -9.05 -10.07 -17.03
CA ASP A 97 -8.91 -11.47 -16.64
C ASP A 97 -7.57 -12.00 -17.17
N SER A 98 -6.72 -12.46 -16.27
CA SER A 98 -5.38 -12.97 -16.59
C SER A 98 -5.36 -14.51 -16.82
N GLY A 99 -6.50 -15.18 -16.71
CA GLY A 99 -6.59 -16.65 -16.72
C GLY A 99 -6.31 -17.31 -15.36
N VAL A 100 -5.93 -16.50 -14.34
CA VAL A 100 -5.70 -16.97 -12.96
C VAL A 100 -6.36 -16.07 -11.93
N CYS A 101 -6.52 -14.81 -12.24
CA CYS A 101 -7.21 -13.82 -11.42
C CYS A 101 -7.89 -12.80 -12.31
N ASN A 102 -8.91 -12.14 -11.78
CA ASN A 102 -9.54 -10.98 -12.39
C ASN A 102 -9.42 -9.77 -11.45
N GLY A 103 -9.44 -8.59 -12.05
CA GLY A 103 -9.31 -7.33 -11.33
C GLY A 103 -10.12 -6.21 -11.97
N ALA A 104 -10.63 -5.32 -11.15
CA ALA A 104 -11.38 -4.13 -11.56
C ALA A 104 -10.77 -2.89 -10.91
N PRO A 105 -9.89 -2.16 -11.63
CA PRO A 105 -9.32 -0.92 -11.13
C PRO A 105 -10.38 0.17 -11.02
N PHE A 106 -10.30 0.96 -9.97
CA PHE A 106 -11.19 2.10 -9.76
C PHE A 106 -10.45 3.28 -9.13
N VAL A 107 -11.07 4.45 -9.23
CA VAL A 107 -10.59 5.66 -8.59
C VAL A 107 -11.43 5.91 -7.35
N ALA A 108 -10.77 5.84 -6.20
CA ALA A 108 -11.38 6.22 -4.93
C ALA A 108 -11.38 7.75 -4.75
N LEU A 109 -11.92 8.23 -3.63
CA LEU A 109 -12.00 9.66 -3.33
C LEU A 109 -10.67 10.38 -3.59
N GLU A 110 -10.75 11.59 -4.13
CA GLU A 110 -9.62 12.47 -4.41
C GLU A 110 -8.55 11.92 -5.35
N GLY A 111 -8.92 10.93 -6.19
CA GLY A 111 -8.05 10.40 -7.22
C GLY A 111 -7.20 9.21 -6.82
N ASN A 112 -7.34 8.68 -5.61
CA ASN A 112 -6.56 7.53 -5.14
C ASN A 112 -6.87 6.27 -5.95
N GLY A 113 -5.85 5.69 -6.57
CA GLY A 113 -5.98 4.48 -7.38
C GLY A 113 -6.06 3.22 -6.51
N MET A 114 -7.13 2.47 -6.66
CA MET A 114 -7.37 1.19 -6.01
C MET A 114 -7.84 0.13 -7.00
N MET A 115 -7.84 -1.13 -6.60
CA MET A 115 -8.34 -2.22 -7.44
C MET A 115 -9.07 -3.28 -6.60
N LEU A 116 -10.25 -3.69 -7.03
CA LEU A 116 -10.83 -4.95 -6.57
C LEU A 116 -10.11 -6.10 -7.27
N HIS A 117 -9.80 -7.17 -6.53
CA HIS A 117 -9.05 -8.30 -7.05
C HIS A 117 -9.64 -9.62 -6.55
N ARG A 118 -9.71 -10.60 -7.44
CA ARG A 118 -10.09 -11.96 -7.10
C ARG A 118 -9.19 -12.96 -7.80
N ARG A 119 -8.42 -13.70 -7.03
CA ARG A 119 -7.73 -14.88 -7.54
C ARG A 119 -8.69 -16.07 -7.46
N TYR A 120 -8.97 -16.69 -8.60
CA TYR A 120 -9.86 -17.85 -8.71
C TYR A 120 -9.12 -19.16 -9.03
N ALA A 121 -7.95 -19.08 -9.64
CA ALA A 121 -7.13 -20.25 -9.90
C ALA A 121 -6.26 -20.62 -8.69
N PRO A 122 -6.11 -21.91 -8.40
CA PRO A 122 -5.18 -22.36 -7.37
C PRO A 122 -3.73 -21.98 -7.75
N PHE A 123 -2.87 -21.91 -6.76
CA PHE A 123 -1.43 -21.85 -6.97
C PHE A 123 -0.91 -23.17 -7.54
N ALA A 124 0.36 -23.19 -7.99
CA ALA A 124 0.98 -24.38 -8.57
C ALA A 124 1.03 -25.59 -7.59
N ASP A 125 0.99 -25.31 -6.28
CA ASP A 125 0.91 -26.30 -5.20
C ASP A 125 -0.53 -26.79 -4.91
N GLY A 126 -1.52 -26.33 -5.69
CA GLY A 126 -2.94 -26.65 -5.54
C GLY A 126 -3.67 -25.87 -4.44
N GLN A 127 -3.00 -24.98 -3.72
CA GLN A 127 -3.65 -24.14 -2.72
C GLN A 127 -4.50 -23.04 -3.40
N VAL A 128 -5.70 -22.82 -2.90
CA VAL A 128 -6.52 -21.67 -3.23
C VAL A 128 -6.27 -20.62 -2.15
N PRO A 129 -5.89 -19.39 -2.50
CA PRO A 129 -5.67 -18.39 -1.50
C PRO A 129 -7.00 -18.02 -0.80
N GLU A 130 -7.08 -18.33 0.46
CA GLU A 130 -8.16 -17.88 1.34
C GLU A 130 -7.69 -16.62 2.05
N ALA A 131 -8.49 -15.56 1.98
CA ALA A 131 -8.28 -14.37 2.76
C ALA A 131 -9.63 -13.71 3.05
N PRO A 132 -9.78 -13.05 4.21
CA PRO A 132 -11.01 -12.36 4.54
C PRO A 132 -11.28 -11.21 3.57
N ARG A 133 -12.54 -10.84 3.43
CA ARG A 133 -12.95 -9.64 2.68
C ARG A 133 -12.22 -8.42 3.22
N GLY A 134 -11.78 -7.56 2.33
CA GLY A 134 -11.02 -6.37 2.68
C GLY A 134 -9.51 -6.60 2.88
N HIS A 135 -9.03 -7.85 2.76
CA HIS A 135 -7.59 -8.14 2.74
C HIS A 135 -6.90 -7.42 1.57
N VAL A 136 -5.78 -6.77 1.83
CA VAL A 136 -4.94 -6.21 0.76
C VAL A 136 -4.07 -7.32 0.20
N ASP A 137 -4.33 -7.73 -1.04
CA ASP A 137 -3.57 -8.80 -1.70
C ASP A 137 -2.13 -8.36 -1.96
N PHE A 138 -1.96 -7.14 -2.46
CA PHE A 138 -0.66 -6.53 -2.67
C PHE A 138 -0.77 -5.01 -2.82
N VAL A 139 0.36 -4.33 -2.65
CA VAL A 139 0.54 -2.95 -3.08
C VAL A 139 1.34 -2.96 -4.38
N ALA A 140 0.79 -2.33 -5.42
CA ALA A 140 1.52 -2.09 -6.65
C ALA A 140 2.48 -0.91 -6.46
N VAL A 141 3.77 -1.20 -6.56
CA VAL A 141 4.85 -0.21 -6.48
C VAL A 141 5.31 0.13 -7.89
N PRO A 142 5.05 1.35 -8.38
CA PRO A 142 5.46 1.76 -9.71
C PRO A 142 6.99 1.79 -9.85
N VAL A 143 7.53 1.18 -10.91
CA VAL A 143 8.96 1.18 -11.19
C VAL A 143 9.23 1.49 -12.66
N GLN A 144 10.34 2.19 -12.94
CA GLN A 144 10.82 2.48 -14.29
C GLN A 144 11.98 1.56 -14.68
N ASP A 145 12.78 1.14 -13.70
CA ASP A 145 13.90 0.24 -13.87
C ASP A 145 13.79 -0.91 -12.87
N ARG A 146 13.38 -2.06 -13.37
CA ARG A 146 13.15 -3.25 -12.55
C ARG A 146 14.39 -3.75 -11.84
N ASP A 147 15.52 -3.83 -12.55
CA ASP A 147 16.77 -4.36 -11.98
C ASP A 147 17.24 -3.47 -10.82
N ARG A 148 17.10 -2.17 -10.97
CA ARG A 148 17.39 -1.19 -9.92
C ARG A 148 16.44 -1.35 -8.73
N ALA A 149 15.14 -1.52 -8.99
CA ALA A 149 14.15 -1.75 -7.95
C ALA A 149 14.38 -3.09 -7.22
N GLU A 150 14.68 -4.18 -7.94
CA GLU A 150 15.01 -5.47 -7.32
C GLU A 150 16.28 -5.37 -6.44
N GLY A 151 17.30 -4.64 -6.89
CA GLY A 151 18.49 -4.33 -6.09
C GLY A 151 18.17 -3.57 -4.81
N PHE A 152 17.15 -2.72 -4.83
CA PHE A 152 16.71 -1.97 -3.66
C PHE A 152 15.84 -2.81 -2.72
N TYR A 153 14.73 -3.40 -3.20
CA TYR A 153 13.80 -4.15 -2.35
C TYR A 153 14.41 -5.45 -1.83
N GLY A 154 15.08 -6.22 -2.66
CA GLY A 154 15.76 -7.44 -2.26
C GLY A 154 17.14 -7.21 -1.64
N GLY A 155 17.92 -6.25 -2.16
CA GLY A 155 19.27 -5.96 -1.69
C GLY A 155 19.31 -5.05 -0.46
N ALA A 156 18.95 -3.77 -0.61
CA ALA A 156 19.07 -2.79 0.47
C ALA A 156 18.06 -3.03 1.61
N LEU A 157 16.77 -3.25 1.30
CA LEU A 157 15.75 -3.56 2.31
C LEU A 157 15.81 -5.02 2.80
N GLY A 158 16.43 -5.92 2.04
CA GLY A 158 16.56 -7.33 2.40
C GLY A 158 15.23 -8.09 2.41
N LEU A 159 14.24 -7.65 1.61
CA LEU A 159 12.96 -8.34 1.49
C LEU A 159 13.12 -9.65 0.72
N GLU A 160 12.32 -10.65 1.07
CA GLU A 160 12.32 -11.93 0.39
C GLU A 160 11.54 -11.84 -0.93
N ARG A 161 12.18 -12.22 -2.05
CA ARG A 161 11.49 -12.31 -3.34
C ARG A 161 10.50 -13.46 -3.29
N ASN A 162 9.24 -13.20 -3.64
CA ASN A 162 8.21 -14.23 -3.68
C ASN A 162 8.63 -15.32 -4.69
N PRO A 163 8.66 -16.61 -4.29
CA PRO A 163 9.05 -17.71 -5.17
C PRO A 163 8.09 -17.91 -6.36
N ARG A 164 6.91 -17.29 -6.32
CA ARG A 164 5.94 -17.30 -7.43
C ARG A 164 6.15 -16.15 -8.41
N SER A 165 7.09 -15.25 -8.15
CA SER A 165 7.47 -14.19 -9.09
C SER A 165 7.93 -14.79 -10.43
N THR A 166 7.57 -14.11 -11.52
CA THR A 166 8.03 -14.42 -12.88
C THR A 166 8.96 -13.30 -13.37
N ASP A 167 9.48 -13.44 -14.59
CA ASP A 167 10.28 -12.38 -15.23
C ASP A 167 9.46 -11.14 -15.59
N THR A 168 8.14 -11.25 -15.63
CA THR A 168 7.22 -10.15 -15.96
C THR A 168 6.43 -9.62 -14.77
N TRP A 169 6.39 -10.37 -13.67
CA TRP A 169 5.66 -10.03 -12.45
C TRP A 169 6.52 -10.35 -11.23
N VAL A 170 7.11 -9.35 -10.64
CA VAL A 170 8.05 -9.48 -9.51
C VAL A 170 7.38 -9.00 -8.23
N GLU A 171 7.42 -9.85 -7.23
CA GLU A 171 6.84 -9.60 -5.91
C GLU A 171 7.89 -9.78 -4.81
N TYR A 172 7.78 -8.94 -3.80
CA TYR A 172 8.55 -9.02 -2.56
C TYR A 172 7.61 -9.17 -1.38
N GLU A 173 7.96 -10.08 -0.48
CA GLU A 173 7.16 -10.37 0.70
C GLU A 173 7.65 -9.57 1.91
N THR A 174 6.70 -8.98 2.61
CA THR A 174 6.83 -8.67 4.03
C THR A 174 6.05 -9.74 4.81
N SER A 175 6.13 -9.76 6.13
CA SER A 175 5.44 -10.82 6.88
C SER A 175 3.90 -10.79 6.75
N ASN A 176 3.33 -9.69 6.27
CA ASN A 176 1.88 -9.47 6.21
C ASN A 176 1.38 -8.92 4.87
N LEU A 177 2.25 -8.49 3.97
CA LEU A 177 1.85 -7.81 2.74
C LEU A 177 2.84 -8.11 1.63
N THR A 178 2.33 -8.30 0.41
CA THR A 178 3.10 -8.41 -0.83
C THR A 178 3.28 -7.03 -1.47
N LEU A 179 4.49 -6.74 -1.93
CA LEU A 179 4.81 -5.58 -2.76
C LEU A 179 5.07 -6.06 -4.19
N ALA A 180 4.24 -5.66 -5.15
CA ALA A 180 4.40 -6.01 -6.55
C ALA A 180 5.09 -4.86 -7.29
N LEU A 181 6.25 -5.10 -7.91
CA LEU A 181 6.93 -4.12 -8.75
C LEU A 181 6.27 -4.06 -10.12
N VAL A 182 5.68 -2.93 -10.46
CA VAL A 182 4.85 -2.78 -11.65
C VAL A 182 5.38 -1.65 -12.54
N ASP A 183 5.65 -1.95 -13.80
CA ASP A 183 5.84 -0.92 -14.82
C ASP A 183 4.45 -0.48 -15.36
N PRO A 184 3.94 0.70 -14.97
CA PRO A 184 2.60 1.14 -15.35
C PRO A 184 2.47 1.37 -16.87
N THR A 185 3.58 1.59 -17.57
CA THR A 185 3.58 1.83 -19.03
C THR A 185 3.13 0.60 -19.81
N THR A 186 3.32 -0.59 -19.27
CA THR A 186 2.83 -1.86 -19.86
C THR A 186 1.30 -1.94 -19.93
N ALA A 187 0.63 -1.19 -19.04
CA ALA A 187 -0.83 -1.04 -19.03
C ALA A 187 -1.29 0.28 -19.69
N GLY A 188 -0.39 0.98 -20.39
CA GLY A 188 -0.68 2.27 -21.04
C GLY A 188 -0.89 3.44 -20.06
N GLN A 189 -0.43 3.28 -18.81
CA GLN A 189 -0.51 4.31 -17.78
C GLN A 189 0.79 5.13 -17.73
N GLU A 190 0.67 6.41 -17.36
CA GLU A 190 1.85 7.23 -17.09
C GLU A 190 2.51 6.79 -15.77
N PHE A 191 3.84 6.77 -15.77
CA PHE A 191 4.57 6.54 -14.52
C PHE A 191 4.36 7.71 -13.55
N LYS A 192 3.93 7.37 -12.34
CA LYS A 192 3.86 8.27 -11.17
C LYS A 192 4.30 7.48 -9.94
N PRO A 193 5.24 7.99 -9.15
CA PRO A 193 5.65 7.31 -7.93
C PRO A 193 4.55 7.33 -6.87
N LEU A 194 4.63 6.42 -5.90
CA LEU A 194 3.83 6.49 -4.69
C LEU A 194 4.19 7.78 -3.93
N PRO A 195 3.21 8.62 -3.58
CA PRO A 195 3.48 9.92 -3.01
C PRO A 195 3.83 9.87 -1.51
N GLY A 196 4.74 10.73 -1.07
CA GLY A 196 5.08 10.87 0.35
C GLY A 196 5.54 9.57 1.00
N ALA A 197 5.12 9.27 2.22
CA ALA A 197 5.43 8.05 2.94
C ALA A 197 4.25 7.06 2.82
N SER A 198 3.99 6.55 1.61
CA SER A 198 2.83 5.71 1.33
C SER A 198 2.93 4.30 1.92
N ILE A 199 4.15 3.80 2.17
CA ILE A 199 4.35 2.48 2.79
C ILE A 199 5.20 2.66 4.04
N ALA A 200 4.64 2.31 5.21
CA ALA A 200 5.33 2.38 6.49
C ALA A 200 5.87 0.99 6.89
N PHE A 201 7.16 0.81 6.78
CA PHE A 201 7.86 -0.40 7.18
C PHE A 201 8.15 -0.41 8.68
N ARG A 202 7.61 -1.38 9.39
CA ARG A 202 7.97 -1.62 10.77
C ARG A 202 9.40 -2.14 10.87
N VAL A 203 10.14 -1.52 11.78
CA VAL A 203 11.49 -1.93 12.16
C VAL A 203 11.60 -1.97 13.68
N ALA A 204 12.51 -2.78 14.21
CA ALA A 204 12.76 -2.86 15.65
C ALA A 204 13.34 -1.56 16.20
N ASP A 205 14.22 -0.91 15.44
CA ASP A 205 14.91 0.33 15.80
C ASP A 205 15.11 1.18 14.54
N VAL A 206 14.52 2.39 14.54
CA VAL A 206 14.57 3.31 13.39
C VAL A 206 15.98 3.87 13.18
N GLU A 207 16.73 4.17 14.25
CA GLU A 207 18.11 4.67 14.15
C GLU A 207 19.04 3.64 13.51
N ALA A 208 18.99 2.39 14.02
CA ALA A 208 19.80 1.31 13.48
C ALA A 208 19.44 0.97 12.02
N ALA A 209 18.16 0.86 11.71
CA ALA A 209 17.68 0.57 10.36
C ALA A 209 18.05 1.70 9.37
N LYS A 210 17.90 2.97 9.78
CA LYS A 210 18.32 4.12 9.01
C LYS A 210 19.83 4.08 8.71
N ALA A 211 20.66 3.85 9.72
CA ALA A 211 22.12 3.80 9.53
C ALA A 211 22.55 2.66 8.59
N GLU A 212 21.88 1.51 8.63
CA GLU A 212 22.12 0.40 7.72
C GLU A 212 21.75 0.78 6.28
N LEU A 213 20.59 1.39 6.05
CA LEU A 213 20.15 1.83 4.74
C LEU A 213 21.01 3.00 4.19
N GLU A 214 21.48 3.92 5.04
CA GLU A 214 22.43 4.96 4.63
C GLU A 214 23.76 4.36 4.13
N THR A 215 24.21 3.26 4.74
CA THR A 215 25.39 2.52 4.26
C THR A 215 25.16 1.90 2.88
N ALA A 216 23.91 1.57 2.55
CA ALA A 216 23.49 1.10 1.22
C ALA A 216 23.19 2.25 0.24
N GLY A 217 23.41 3.51 0.65
CA GLY A 217 23.23 4.68 -0.20
C GLY A 217 21.82 5.29 -0.21
N VAL A 218 20.95 4.88 0.72
CA VAL A 218 19.61 5.46 0.85
C VAL A 218 19.67 6.78 1.62
N GLU A 219 18.99 7.80 1.11
CA GLU A 219 18.96 9.12 1.72
C GLU A 219 17.70 9.32 2.59
N PHE A 220 17.86 9.98 3.75
CA PHE A 220 16.79 10.34 4.67
C PHE A 220 16.76 11.87 4.87
N PRO A 221 16.18 12.65 3.93
CA PRO A 221 16.27 14.12 3.96
C PRO A 221 15.66 14.74 5.21
N ALA A 222 14.63 14.15 5.79
CA ALA A 222 13.97 14.62 7.00
C ALA A 222 14.58 14.07 8.29
N GLY A 223 15.55 13.16 8.20
CA GLY A 223 16.09 12.45 9.36
C GLY A 223 15.04 11.62 10.08
N ILE A 224 15.19 11.47 11.40
CA ILE A 224 14.22 10.80 12.28
C ILE A 224 13.31 11.86 12.91
N ILE A 225 12.02 11.61 12.85
CA ILE A 225 10.97 12.44 13.44
C ILE A 225 10.33 11.66 14.60
N ASP A 226 10.27 12.28 15.76
CA ASP A 226 9.50 11.76 16.91
C ASP A 226 8.11 12.41 16.91
N SER A 227 7.08 11.58 16.73
CA SER A 227 5.67 12.00 16.74
C SER A 227 5.07 12.09 18.16
N GLY A 228 5.85 11.76 19.19
CA GLY A 228 5.38 11.60 20.58
C GLY A 228 4.77 10.23 20.88
N VAL A 229 4.63 9.36 19.86
CA VAL A 229 4.13 7.98 19.99
C VAL A 229 4.91 6.99 19.13
N CYS A 230 5.54 7.48 18.05
CA CYS A 230 6.31 6.69 17.09
C CYS A 230 7.58 7.43 16.70
N HIS A 231 8.67 6.69 16.44
CA HIS A 231 9.77 7.18 15.63
C HIS A 231 9.49 6.83 14.17
N ILE A 232 9.69 7.79 13.28
CA ILE A 232 9.52 7.64 11.83
C ILE A 232 10.71 8.23 11.10
N ALA A 233 11.09 7.64 9.96
CA ALA A 233 12.11 8.18 9.08
C ALA A 233 11.65 8.03 7.62
N PRO A 234 11.12 9.10 6.99
CA PRO A 234 10.72 9.08 5.59
C PRO A 234 11.93 9.00 4.65
N PHE A 235 11.78 8.23 3.57
CA PHE A 235 12.76 8.09 2.50
C PHE A 235 12.05 7.71 1.19
N SER A 236 12.82 7.57 0.11
CA SER A 236 12.27 7.11 -1.17
C SER A 236 13.08 5.95 -1.72
N ASP A 237 12.43 5.11 -2.51
CA ASP A 237 13.14 4.15 -3.35
C ASP A 237 13.83 4.85 -4.55
N PRO A 238 14.60 4.13 -5.38
CA PRO A 238 15.29 4.73 -6.52
C PRO A 238 14.39 5.34 -7.60
N ASP A 239 13.10 4.97 -7.66
CA ASP A 239 12.11 5.52 -8.58
C ASP A 239 11.30 6.68 -7.97
N GLY A 240 11.57 7.04 -6.71
CA GLY A 240 10.91 8.13 -6.00
C GLY A 240 9.66 7.71 -5.24
N ASN A 241 9.37 6.41 -5.13
CA ASN A 241 8.26 5.95 -4.31
C ASN A 241 8.48 6.29 -2.84
N GLY A 242 7.50 6.93 -2.24
CA GLY A 242 7.57 7.39 -0.85
C GLY A 242 7.39 6.24 0.15
N LEU A 243 8.40 6.03 0.95
CA LEU A 243 8.52 4.99 1.96
C LEU A 243 8.84 5.59 3.32
N MET A 244 8.66 4.80 4.39
CA MET A 244 8.98 5.26 5.74
C MET A 244 9.41 4.09 6.62
N LEU A 245 10.49 4.26 7.38
CA LEU A 245 10.74 3.43 8.55
C LEU A 245 9.81 3.87 9.69
N HIS A 246 9.24 2.93 10.41
CA HIS A 246 8.29 3.19 11.48
C HIS A 246 8.53 2.28 12.67
N HIS A 247 8.53 2.87 13.86
CA HIS A 247 8.55 2.16 15.14
C HIS A 247 7.64 2.84 16.15
N ARG A 248 6.56 2.16 16.54
CA ARG A 248 5.70 2.63 17.62
C ARG A 248 6.28 2.19 18.96
N TYR A 249 6.69 3.15 19.79
CA TYR A 249 7.20 2.92 21.13
C TYR A 249 6.14 3.13 22.23
N ALA A 250 5.13 3.97 21.97
CA ALA A 250 4.07 4.19 22.92
C ALA A 250 3.09 3.00 22.94
N PRO A 251 2.65 2.56 24.13
CA PRO A 251 1.64 1.51 24.21
C PRO A 251 0.36 1.93 23.50
N VAL A 252 -0.28 0.95 22.83
CA VAL A 252 -1.62 1.15 22.30
C VAL A 252 -2.57 1.28 23.48
N GLN A 253 -3.20 2.43 23.65
CA GLN A 253 -4.17 2.61 24.71
C GLN A 253 -5.40 1.75 24.39
N GLU A 254 -5.64 0.72 25.20
CA GLU A 254 -6.93 0.03 25.24
C GLU A 254 -7.97 1.04 25.76
N ARG A 255 -9.03 1.26 24.98
CA ARG A 255 -10.20 2.03 25.41
C ARG A 255 -11.31 1.10 25.83
#